data_9b4dfd8c9e69e98acefc71627bf4e5a2
#
_entry.id   9b4dfd8c9e69e98acefc71627bf4e5a2
#
_cell.length_a   1.000
_cell.length_b   1.000
_cell.length_c   1.000
_cell.angle_alpha   90.00
_cell.angle_beta   90.00
_cell.angle_gamma   90.00
#
_symmetry.space_group_name_H-M   'P 1'
#
loop_
_entity.id
_entity.type
_entity.pdbx_description
1 polymer ?
#
loop_
_entity_poly.entity_id
_entity_poly.type
_entity_poly.pdbx_seq_one_letter_code
_entity_poly.pdbx_strand_id
1 'polypeptide(L)'
;MLSLNHDQFGIDQINFGLLVLRLVLGLFLAYHGYNKVFGKGGLSGTASWFGSIGMKWPKWQARAAAATEIGAGVMLAAGLLTPFAAAGIIGVMVVAIYTSHLKVGFFVFLPNQGWEYCATIALGALAVGSMGAGEWSIDHAIDFSISGWGALAVTAILGVGGAAVQL
;
A
#
# COMPACT_ATOMS: atom_id res chain seq x y z
N MET A 1 12.07 -35.43 -23.42
CA MET A 1 11.00 -34.51 -23.83
C MET A 1 10.28 -34.07 -22.56
N LEU A 2 10.64 -32.91 -21.99
CA LEU A 2 10.01 -32.37 -20.81
C LEU A 2 8.61 -31.90 -21.24
N SER A 3 7.57 -32.65 -20.88
CA SER A 3 6.20 -32.15 -20.97
C SER A 3 6.03 -31.07 -19.89
N LEU A 4 6.24 -29.82 -20.26
CA LEU A 4 5.84 -28.71 -19.43
C LEU A 4 4.32 -28.81 -19.25
N ASN A 5 3.88 -29.02 -18.01
CA ASN A 5 2.47 -29.03 -17.67
C ASN A 5 1.98 -27.58 -17.88
N HIS A 6 1.19 -27.34 -18.91
CA HIS A 6 0.75 -25.99 -19.29
C HIS A 6 0.07 -25.24 -18.12
N ASP A 7 -0.61 -26.00 -17.25
CA ASP A 7 -1.29 -25.43 -16.09
C ASP A 7 -0.29 -24.90 -15.04
N GLN A 8 0.78 -25.65 -14.79
CA GLN A 8 1.84 -25.22 -13.84
C GLN A 8 2.62 -24.01 -14.36
N PHE A 9 2.90 -23.94 -15.66
CA PHE A 9 3.57 -22.80 -16.24
C PHE A 9 2.76 -21.50 -16.07
N GLY A 10 1.43 -21.55 -16.24
CA GLY A 10 0.57 -20.39 -16.01
C GLY A 10 0.55 -19.95 -14.54
N ILE A 11 0.56 -20.89 -13.58
CA ILE A 11 0.58 -20.62 -12.13
C ILE A 11 1.87 -19.93 -11.72
N ASP A 12 3.02 -20.42 -12.15
CA ASP A 12 4.32 -19.81 -11.82
C ASP A 12 4.46 -18.38 -12.32
N GLN A 13 3.93 -18.07 -13.50
CA GLN A 13 3.94 -16.72 -14.04
C GLN A 13 3.05 -15.77 -13.25
N ILE A 14 1.89 -16.23 -12.81
CA ILE A 14 1.00 -15.47 -11.93
C ILE A 14 1.69 -15.21 -10.59
N ASN A 15 2.31 -16.22 -9.99
CA ASN A 15 3.05 -16.09 -8.74
C ASN A 15 4.21 -15.11 -8.86
N PHE A 16 4.97 -15.15 -9.96
CA PHE A 16 6.03 -14.21 -10.25
C PHE A 16 5.49 -12.78 -10.39
N GLY A 17 4.41 -12.58 -11.13
CA GLY A 17 3.78 -11.27 -11.30
C GLY A 17 3.30 -10.69 -9.98
N LEU A 18 2.65 -11.50 -9.14
CA LEU A 18 2.22 -11.12 -7.79
C LEU A 18 3.41 -10.76 -6.90
N LEU A 19 4.48 -11.55 -6.92
CA LEU A 19 5.70 -11.27 -6.17
C LEU A 19 6.30 -9.91 -6.57
N VAL A 20 6.45 -9.65 -7.87
CA VAL A 20 6.98 -8.37 -8.38
C VAL A 20 6.12 -7.20 -7.92
N LEU A 21 4.80 -7.29 -8.05
CA LEU A 21 3.86 -6.25 -7.62
C LEU A 21 3.96 -5.99 -6.11
N ARG A 22 4.00 -7.05 -5.30
CA ARG A 22 4.15 -6.94 -3.84
C ARG A 22 5.47 -6.28 -3.45
N LEU A 23 6.57 -6.68 -4.07
CA LEU A 23 7.89 -6.11 -3.81
C LEU A 23 7.94 -4.63 -4.18
N VAL A 24 7.46 -4.26 -5.37
CA VAL A 24 7.48 -2.87 -5.83
C VAL A 24 6.59 -1.99 -4.97
N LEU A 25 5.31 -2.33 -4.82
CA LEU A 25 4.37 -1.53 -4.04
C LEU A 25 4.76 -1.49 -2.55
N GLY A 26 5.15 -2.65 -2.00
CA GLY A 26 5.46 -2.78 -0.59
C GLY A 26 6.77 -2.09 -0.20
N LEU A 27 7.87 -2.40 -0.89
CA LEU A 27 9.17 -1.85 -0.53
C LEU A 27 9.28 -0.35 -0.82
N PHE A 28 8.65 0.13 -1.91
CA PHE A 28 8.66 1.56 -2.19
C PHE A 28 7.90 2.33 -1.13
N LEU A 29 6.74 1.82 -0.69
CA LEU A 29 5.99 2.46 0.38
C LEU A 29 6.72 2.37 1.73
N ALA A 30 7.30 1.22 2.05
CA ALA A 30 8.13 1.07 3.26
C ALA A 30 9.29 2.06 3.28
N TYR A 31 9.91 2.33 2.12
CA TYR A 31 10.97 3.34 2.01
C TYR A 31 10.44 4.77 2.22
N HIS A 32 9.22 5.09 1.78
CA HIS A 32 8.57 6.36 2.11
C HIS A 32 8.37 6.52 3.62
N GLY A 33 7.90 5.49 4.30
CA GLY A 33 7.77 5.48 5.75
C GLY A 33 9.11 5.58 6.47
N TYR A 34 10.12 4.84 6.01
CA TYR A 34 11.49 4.93 6.51
C TYR A 34 12.03 6.37 6.42
N ASN A 35 11.83 7.03 5.28
CA ASN A 35 12.27 8.40 5.07
C ASN A 35 11.56 9.40 6.00
N LYS A 36 10.30 9.16 6.39
CA LYS A 36 9.60 9.97 7.40
C LYS A 36 10.23 9.86 8.78
N VAL A 37 10.87 8.74 9.11
CA VAL A 37 11.52 8.51 10.42
C VAL A 37 12.97 8.96 10.41
N PHE A 38 13.72 8.53 9.40
CA PHE A 38 15.19 8.63 9.34
C PHE A 38 15.70 9.66 8.32
N GLY A 39 14.81 10.20 7.47
CA GLY A 39 15.16 11.23 6.49
C GLY A 39 15.39 12.60 7.13
N LYS A 40 15.77 13.57 6.29
CA LYS A 40 16.02 14.95 6.73
C LYS A 40 14.75 15.57 7.35
N GLY A 41 14.84 15.91 8.63
CA GLY A 41 13.70 16.43 9.41
C GLY A 41 12.97 15.38 10.24
N GLY A 42 13.04 14.11 9.86
CA GLY A 42 12.46 12.99 10.59
C GLY A 42 10.96 13.15 10.88
N LEU A 43 10.47 12.50 11.93
CA LEU A 43 9.07 12.58 12.34
C LEU A 43 8.64 14.00 12.73
N SER A 44 9.54 14.81 13.26
CA SER A 44 9.20 16.22 13.63
C SER A 44 8.99 17.09 12.40
N GLY A 45 9.80 16.92 11.36
CA GLY A 45 9.62 17.60 10.07
C GLY A 45 8.34 17.16 9.38
N THR A 46 8.05 15.87 9.37
CA THR A 46 6.78 15.31 8.85
C THR A 46 5.59 15.88 9.61
N ALA A 47 5.64 15.93 10.94
CA ALA A 47 4.58 16.51 11.75
C ALA A 47 4.39 18.02 11.49
N SER A 48 5.47 18.76 11.32
CA SER A 48 5.39 20.19 10.98
C SER A 48 4.71 20.40 9.62
N TRP A 49 5.06 19.58 8.63
CA TRP A 49 4.40 19.61 7.32
C TRP A 49 2.93 19.24 7.42
N PHE A 50 2.57 18.16 8.14
CA PHE A 50 1.16 17.78 8.34
C PHE A 50 0.35 18.90 9.01
N GLY A 51 0.95 19.60 9.99
CA GLY A 51 0.33 20.77 10.61
C GLY A 51 0.10 21.91 9.61
N SER A 52 1.06 22.17 8.72
CA SER A 52 0.96 23.24 7.71
C SER A 52 -0.14 22.99 6.67
N ILE A 53 -0.48 21.72 6.39
CA ILE A 53 -1.59 21.36 5.50
C ILE A 53 -2.94 21.16 6.23
N GLY A 54 -2.98 21.50 7.53
CA GLY A 54 -4.23 21.53 8.33
C GLY A 54 -4.65 20.22 8.97
N MET A 55 -3.78 19.20 9.01
CA MET A 55 -4.10 17.94 9.68
C MET A 55 -4.17 18.13 11.21
N LYS A 56 -5.22 17.59 11.83
CA LYS A 56 -5.36 17.55 13.30
C LYS A 56 -4.35 16.58 13.90
N TRP A 57 -3.83 16.90 15.09
CA TRP A 57 -2.84 16.07 15.83
C TRP A 57 -1.63 15.63 15.00
N PRO A 58 -0.93 16.55 14.34
CA PRO A 58 0.06 16.23 13.31
C PRO A 58 1.19 15.32 13.79
N LYS A 59 1.57 15.38 15.08
CA LYS A 59 2.59 14.47 15.65
C LYS A 59 2.14 13.01 15.67
N TRP A 60 0.85 12.75 15.95
CA TRP A 60 0.30 11.40 15.92
C TRP A 60 0.11 10.92 14.49
N GLN A 61 -0.39 11.79 13.62
CA GLN A 61 -0.55 11.51 12.20
C GLN A 61 0.79 11.15 11.53
N ALA A 62 1.87 11.85 11.84
CA ALA A 62 3.19 11.55 11.31
C ALA A 62 3.69 10.16 11.74
N ARG A 63 3.47 9.79 13.01
CA ARG A 63 3.82 8.46 13.52
C ARG A 63 2.97 7.37 12.89
N ALA A 64 1.65 7.59 12.82
CA ALA A 64 0.70 6.66 12.23
C ALA A 64 1.03 6.42 10.75
N ALA A 65 1.26 7.48 9.97
CA ALA A 65 1.65 7.37 8.57
C ALA A 65 2.95 6.58 8.40
N ALA A 66 4.01 6.92 9.15
CA ALA A 66 5.28 6.22 9.07
C ALA A 66 5.15 4.73 9.47
N ALA A 67 4.43 4.43 10.55
CA ALA A 67 4.22 3.06 11.01
C ALA A 67 3.40 2.23 10.01
N THR A 68 2.34 2.82 9.45
CA THR A 68 1.52 2.14 8.44
C THR A 68 2.30 1.92 7.14
N GLU A 69 3.03 2.93 6.65
CA GLU A 69 3.81 2.81 5.42
C GLU A 69 4.91 1.75 5.56
N ILE A 70 5.64 1.72 6.69
CA ILE A 70 6.66 0.70 6.92
C ILE A 70 6.00 -0.67 7.13
N GLY A 71 5.04 -0.76 8.05
CA GLY A 71 4.42 -2.03 8.43
C GLY A 71 3.66 -2.67 7.28
N ALA A 72 2.69 -1.95 6.70
CA ALA A 72 1.91 -2.45 5.58
C ALA A 72 2.78 -2.69 4.34
N GLY A 73 3.78 -1.84 4.10
CA GLY A 73 4.73 -2.03 3.00
C GLY A 73 5.54 -3.31 3.13
N VAL A 74 6.16 -3.56 4.29
CA VAL A 74 6.92 -4.79 4.55
C VAL A 74 6.00 -6.03 4.53
N MET A 75 4.82 -5.94 5.14
CA MET A 75 3.85 -7.04 5.13
C MET A 75 3.41 -7.38 3.70
N LEU A 76 3.11 -6.38 2.86
CA LEU A 76 2.74 -6.62 1.46
C LEU A 76 3.90 -7.25 0.69
N ALA A 77 5.11 -6.75 0.83
CA ALA A 77 6.30 -7.31 0.18
C ALA A 77 6.51 -8.79 0.54
N ALA A 78 6.38 -9.12 1.82
CA ALA A 78 6.49 -10.48 2.31
C ALA A 78 5.30 -11.39 1.94
N GLY A 79 4.18 -10.80 1.52
CA GLY A 79 2.92 -11.51 1.33
C GLY A 79 2.37 -12.03 2.65
N LEU A 80 2.35 -11.17 3.67
CA LEU A 80 1.84 -11.47 5.00
C LEU A 80 0.56 -10.68 5.26
N LEU A 81 -0.53 -11.37 5.60
CA LEU A 81 -1.86 -10.78 5.82
C LEU A 81 -2.24 -9.83 4.68
N THR A 82 -2.03 -10.29 3.46
CA THR A 82 -2.00 -9.48 2.22
C THR A 82 -3.20 -8.55 2.05
N PRO A 83 -4.47 -8.94 2.29
CA PRO A 83 -5.60 -8.01 2.18
C PRO A 83 -5.55 -6.86 3.19
N PHE A 84 -5.05 -7.11 4.40
CA PHE A 84 -4.92 -6.09 5.46
C PHE A 84 -3.73 -5.16 5.19
N ALA A 85 -2.60 -5.69 4.70
CA ALA A 85 -1.47 -4.90 4.25
C ALA A 85 -1.86 -3.97 3.11
N ALA A 86 -2.58 -4.49 2.11
CA ALA A 86 -3.12 -3.70 1.00
C ALA A 86 -4.10 -2.63 1.48
N ALA A 87 -4.97 -2.93 2.45
CA ALA A 87 -5.87 -1.96 3.06
C ALA A 87 -5.11 -0.81 3.72
N GLY A 88 -4.04 -1.09 4.47
CA GLY A 88 -3.17 -0.06 5.05
C GLY A 88 -2.58 0.87 3.99
N ILE A 89 -2.11 0.33 2.87
CA ILE A 89 -1.59 1.10 1.73
C ILE A 89 -2.68 2.00 1.14
N ILE A 90 -3.87 1.44 0.88
CA ILE A 90 -5.01 2.21 0.36
C ILE A 90 -5.36 3.36 1.31
N GLY A 91 -5.42 3.08 2.61
CA GLY A 91 -5.72 4.10 3.62
C GLY A 91 -4.76 5.29 3.55
N VAL A 92 -3.46 5.03 3.53
CA VAL A 92 -2.44 6.09 3.41
C VAL A 92 -2.58 6.85 2.09
N MET A 93 -2.82 6.17 0.97
CA MET A 93 -2.98 6.82 -0.32
C MET A 93 -4.24 7.68 -0.40
N VAL A 94 -5.36 7.23 0.16
CA VAL A 94 -6.60 8.01 0.23
C VAL A 94 -6.41 9.27 1.08
N VAL A 95 -5.77 9.16 2.25
CA VAL A 95 -5.44 10.33 3.08
C VAL A 95 -4.52 11.29 2.32
N ALA A 96 -3.47 10.81 1.66
CA ALA A 96 -2.56 11.65 0.87
C ALA A 96 -3.28 12.37 -0.28
N ILE A 97 -4.14 11.67 -1.00
CA ILE A 97 -4.96 12.26 -2.06
C ILE A 97 -5.80 13.40 -1.48
N TYR A 98 -6.57 13.12 -0.43
CA TYR A 98 -7.52 14.08 0.14
C TYR A 98 -6.82 15.32 0.71
N THR A 99 -5.75 15.12 1.48
CA THR A 99 -5.09 16.20 2.22
C THR A 99 -4.14 17.05 1.37
N SER A 100 -3.50 16.45 0.36
CA SER A 100 -2.37 17.08 -0.32
C SER A 100 -2.57 17.23 -1.83
N HIS A 101 -3.14 16.23 -2.50
CA HIS A 101 -3.05 16.13 -3.95
C HIS A 101 -4.37 16.44 -4.68
N LEU A 102 -5.52 16.31 -4.01
CA LEU A 102 -6.83 16.44 -4.67
C LEU A 102 -7.03 17.79 -5.34
N LYS A 103 -6.63 18.88 -4.66
CA LYS A 103 -6.76 20.26 -5.16
C LYS A 103 -5.73 20.62 -6.23
N VAL A 104 -4.65 19.86 -6.33
CA VAL A 104 -3.59 20.07 -7.34
C VAL A 104 -4.05 19.62 -8.73
N GLY A 105 -4.85 18.55 -8.80
CA GLY A 105 -5.31 17.94 -10.03
C GLY A 105 -4.80 16.53 -10.22
N PHE A 106 -5.02 15.95 -11.39
CA PHE A 106 -4.71 14.55 -11.68
C PHE A 106 -3.21 14.29 -11.86
N PHE A 107 -2.58 15.00 -12.78
CA PHE A 107 -1.26 14.65 -13.30
C PHE A 107 -0.12 14.81 -12.31
N VAL A 108 0.74 13.77 -12.22
CA VAL A 108 1.92 13.73 -11.32
C VAL A 108 2.96 14.81 -11.64
N PHE A 109 3.05 15.27 -12.88
CA PHE A 109 4.00 16.29 -13.32
C PHE A 109 3.58 17.73 -12.99
N LEU A 110 2.39 17.96 -12.44
CA LEU A 110 1.97 19.29 -11.98
C LEU A 110 2.84 19.77 -10.81
N PRO A 111 3.04 21.08 -10.65
CA PRO A 111 3.63 21.63 -9.44
C PRO A 111 2.90 21.12 -8.20
N ASN A 112 3.63 20.61 -7.21
CA ASN A 112 3.11 19.92 -6.01
C ASN A 112 2.47 18.55 -6.26
N GLN A 113 2.62 17.97 -7.45
CA GLN A 113 2.23 16.60 -7.83
C GLN A 113 0.73 16.31 -7.65
N GLY A 114 0.06 15.94 -8.73
CA GLY A 114 -1.34 15.50 -8.71
C GLY A 114 -1.51 14.11 -8.08
N TRP A 115 -2.76 13.67 -7.98
CA TRP A 115 -3.11 12.42 -7.27
C TRP A 115 -2.92 11.13 -8.09
N GLU A 116 -2.50 11.21 -9.36
CA GLU A 116 -2.31 10.07 -10.26
C GLU A 116 -1.45 8.96 -9.64
N TYR A 117 -0.31 9.34 -9.06
CA TYR A 117 0.62 8.37 -8.45
C TYR A 117 0.00 7.66 -7.24
N CYS A 118 -0.64 8.41 -6.35
CA CYS A 118 -1.31 7.83 -5.18
C CYS A 118 -2.45 6.89 -5.58
N ALA A 119 -3.25 7.27 -6.59
CA ALA A 119 -4.32 6.43 -7.12
C ALA A 119 -3.77 5.14 -7.75
N THR A 120 -2.69 5.22 -8.51
CA THR A 120 -2.04 4.05 -9.12
C THR A 120 -1.58 3.06 -8.05
N ILE A 121 -0.95 3.54 -6.98
CA ILE A 121 -0.54 2.69 -5.84
C ILE A 121 -1.77 2.07 -5.15
N ALA A 122 -2.80 2.86 -4.87
CA ALA A 122 -4.01 2.38 -4.22
C ALA A 122 -4.73 1.29 -5.03
N LEU A 123 -4.88 1.50 -6.34
CA LEU A 123 -5.51 0.53 -7.24
C LEU A 123 -4.65 -0.72 -7.42
N GLY A 124 -3.32 -0.57 -7.52
CA GLY A 124 -2.40 -1.69 -7.54
C GLY A 124 -2.47 -2.53 -6.26
N ALA A 125 -2.51 -1.87 -5.09
CA ALA A 125 -2.68 -2.55 -3.81
C ALA A 125 -4.06 -3.24 -3.71
N LEU A 126 -5.14 -2.63 -4.21
CA LEU A 126 -6.46 -3.23 -4.27
C LEU A 126 -6.47 -4.50 -5.13
N ALA A 127 -5.81 -4.46 -6.29
CA ALA A 127 -5.68 -5.63 -7.17
C ALA A 127 -4.94 -6.77 -6.47
N VAL A 128 -3.78 -6.50 -5.87
CA VAL A 128 -3.01 -7.50 -5.11
C VAL A 128 -3.81 -8.03 -3.92
N GLY A 129 -4.46 -7.14 -3.14
CA GLY A 129 -5.29 -7.54 -2.00
C GLY A 129 -6.46 -8.44 -2.39
N SER A 130 -7.05 -8.24 -3.57
CA SER A 130 -8.15 -9.07 -4.08
C SER A 130 -7.68 -10.41 -4.64
N MET A 131 -6.53 -10.46 -5.31
CA MET A 131 -5.96 -11.70 -5.85
C MET A 131 -5.36 -12.60 -4.78
N GLY A 132 -4.96 -12.02 -3.64
CA GLY A 132 -4.20 -12.71 -2.60
C GLY A 132 -2.69 -12.65 -2.85
N ALA A 133 -1.94 -13.29 -1.96
CA ALA A 133 -0.48 -13.21 -1.95
C ALA A 133 0.21 -14.06 -3.02
N GLY A 134 -0.45 -15.10 -3.54
CA GLY A 134 0.17 -16.14 -4.36
C GLY A 134 0.97 -17.15 -3.54
N GLU A 135 1.44 -18.21 -4.18
CA GLU A 135 2.14 -19.30 -3.51
C GLU A 135 3.52 -18.90 -2.95
N TRP A 136 4.17 -17.92 -3.57
CA TRP A 136 5.48 -17.44 -3.12
C TRP A 136 5.35 -16.35 -2.05
N SER A 137 4.73 -16.73 -0.91
CA SER A 137 4.35 -15.79 0.16
C SER A 137 4.36 -16.43 1.53
N ILE A 138 4.40 -15.60 2.58
CA ILE A 138 4.23 -16.07 3.95
C ILE A 138 2.78 -16.54 4.17
N ASP A 139 1.79 -15.86 3.60
CA ASP A 139 0.38 -16.28 3.70
C ASP A 139 0.19 -17.73 3.25
N HIS A 140 0.81 -18.11 2.12
CA HIS A 140 0.76 -19.49 1.64
C HIS A 140 1.47 -20.45 2.61
N ALA A 141 2.62 -20.06 3.15
CA ALA A 141 3.40 -20.91 4.06
C ALA A 141 2.69 -21.20 5.41
N ILE A 142 1.74 -20.32 5.81
CA ILE A 142 0.97 -20.44 7.06
C ILE A 142 -0.49 -20.81 6.82
N ASP A 143 -0.84 -21.25 5.61
CA ASP A 143 -2.21 -21.62 5.20
C ASP A 143 -3.25 -20.48 5.39
N PHE A 144 -2.81 -19.22 5.35
CA PHE A 144 -3.69 -18.05 5.39
C PHE A 144 -4.15 -17.72 3.98
N SER A 145 -5.42 -18.00 3.67
CA SER A 145 -5.97 -17.78 2.33
C SER A 145 -7.22 -16.91 2.37
N ILE A 146 -7.06 -15.64 2.09
CA ILE A 146 -8.19 -14.73 1.80
C ILE A 146 -7.95 -14.13 0.41
N SER A 147 -8.80 -14.47 -0.55
CA SER A 147 -8.73 -14.00 -1.94
C SER A 147 -10.13 -13.80 -2.54
N GLY A 148 -10.20 -13.29 -3.75
CA GLY A 148 -11.44 -13.07 -4.48
C GLY A 148 -12.27 -11.90 -3.96
N TRP A 149 -13.58 -11.95 -4.19
CA TRP A 149 -14.50 -10.85 -3.88
C TRP A 149 -14.57 -10.49 -2.40
N GLY A 150 -14.38 -11.47 -1.50
CA GLY A 150 -14.33 -11.25 -0.06
C GLY A 150 -13.09 -10.44 0.33
N ALA A 151 -11.94 -10.81 -0.22
CA ALA A 151 -10.69 -10.08 0.00
C ALA A 151 -10.76 -8.65 -0.56
N LEU A 152 -11.33 -8.48 -1.75
CA LEU A 152 -11.56 -7.16 -2.35
C LEU A 152 -12.42 -6.29 -1.44
N ALA A 153 -13.54 -6.82 -0.93
CA ALA A 153 -14.42 -6.09 -0.02
C ALA A 153 -13.68 -5.69 1.28
N VAL A 154 -12.98 -6.64 1.91
CA VAL A 154 -12.18 -6.37 3.13
C VAL A 154 -11.14 -5.30 2.86
N THR A 155 -10.36 -5.43 1.80
CA THR A 155 -9.30 -4.48 1.44
C THR A 155 -9.85 -3.08 1.19
N ALA A 156 -10.93 -2.96 0.41
CA ALA A 156 -11.53 -1.68 0.09
C ALA A 156 -12.19 -1.01 1.30
N ILE A 157 -13.01 -1.77 2.06
CA ILE A 157 -13.74 -1.23 3.22
C ILE A 157 -12.78 -0.80 4.32
N LEU A 158 -11.79 -1.63 4.67
CA LEU A 158 -10.82 -1.28 5.70
C LEU A 158 -9.90 -0.14 5.26
N GLY A 159 -9.46 -0.13 4.00
CA GLY A 159 -8.61 0.93 3.48
C GLY A 159 -9.29 2.29 3.46
N VAL A 160 -10.46 2.37 2.81
CA VAL A 160 -11.22 3.63 2.72
C VAL A 160 -11.83 4.01 4.07
N GLY A 161 -12.35 3.04 4.83
CA GLY A 161 -12.90 3.27 6.16
C GLY A 161 -11.84 3.77 7.15
N GLY A 162 -10.64 3.17 7.14
CA GLY A 162 -9.50 3.65 7.94
C GLY A 162 -9.09 5.08 7.60
N ALA A 163 -9.05 5.41 6.30
CA ALA A 163 -8.79 6.78 5.86
C ALA A 163 -9.87 7.76 6.34
N ALA A 164 -11.15 7.37 6.25
CA ALA A 164 -12.27 8.22 6.70
C ALA A 164 -12.24 8.49 8.21
N VAL A 165 -11.79 7.53 9.02
CA VAL A 165 -11.61 7.73 10.46
C VAL A 165 -10.43 8.64 10.77
N GLN A 166 -9.40 8.63 9.93
CA GLN A 166 -8.19 9.43 10.11
C GLN A 166 -8.38 10.91 9.70
N LEU A 167 -9.26 11.20 8.74
CA LEU A 167 -9.55 12.54 8.20
C LEU A 167 -10.54 13.32 9.08
#